data_3afff6a93c6461a00de0277e94a72533
#
_entry.id   3afff6a93c6461a00de0277e94a72533
#
_cell.length_a   1.000
_cell.length_b   1.000
_cell.length_c   1.000
_cell.angle_alpha   90.00
_cell.angle_beta   90.00
_cell.angle_gamma   90.00
#
_symmetry.space_group_name_H-M   'P 1'
#
loop_
_entity.id
_entity.type
_entity.pdbx_description
1 polymer ?
#
loop_
_entity_poly.entity_id
_entity_poly.type
_entity_poly.pdbx_seq_one_letter_code
_entity_poly.pdbx_strand_id
1 'polypeptide(L)'
;MLHIRRIHSLLVNRNDHAWAAGLCVWEAPPVSAAEGAAAKRPLPRRLQLCDIWNLRRAQSLFVAATVAAFALIFTPNAPAVEAKRVLLIHSFGSATPPFTVESTAFETELVEQMGERVDLDEVSLDMARYADRDMQEAIVDYLQKRKAKWRPDLVVTIGAPAGIFAANYRDRLFPETPIIYATLNRTLLPSGALDYNATYVGQVYEITGFIEDILQIAPATKHIEVIVGATPLERLWQEAFKKAVEPLAPQIKFTYYSDLSFEQMKERVSTLPPNSYIFFLLLLRDAAGVTFNADEALQRLHAVAQAPINSIFNHQLGLGIVGGRLHQSDLVGKEAAQVAIRILHGEPASSFPPKVIESLPPRYDWRELQRWNINEKLLPPGSTILYRRPTLWQQHRALIIGVIMVCGLQALLITGLLASLAKRRRAERSLTQAQEETHRHREQINRI
;
A
#
# COMPACT_ATOMS: atom_id res chain seq x y z
N MET A 1 -25.31 -28.69 -7.84
CA MET A 1 -24.55 -29.18 -9.03
C MET A 1 -23.35 -28.25 -9.19
N LEU A 2 -22.22 -28.67 -8.71
CA LEU A 2 -20.95 -29.00 -9.35
C LEU A 2 -20.39 -27.94 -10.31
N HIS A 3 -19.31 -27.19 -9.90
CA HIS A 3 -18.00 -27.38 -10.50
C HIS A 3 -16.89 -26.69 -9.67
N ILE A 4 -16.11 -27.55 -9.01
CA ILE A 4 -14.77 -27.24 -8.46
C ILE A 4 -13.79 -27.34 -9.64
N ARG A 5 -12.92 -26.35 -9.85
CA ARG A 5 -11.66 -26.52 -10.58
C ARG A 5 -10.48 -25.90 -9.83
N ARG A 6 -9.60 -26.84 -9.47
CA ARG A 6 -8.22 -26.68 -9.04
C ARG A 6 -7.43 -25.78 -10.00
N ILE A 7 -6.56 -24.95 -9.41
CA ILE A 7 -5.33 -24.50 -10.08
C ILE A 7 -4.16 -24.88 -9.17
N HIS A 8 -3.39 -25.86 -9.64
CA HIS A 8 -2.05 -26.15 -9.15
C HIS A 8 -1.09 -25.23 -9.88
N SER A 9 -0.30 -24.46 -9.14
CA SER A 9 0.88 -23.78 -9.68
C SER A 9 2.15 -24.50 -9.27
N LEU A 10 2.90 -24.84 -10.27
CA LEU A 10 4.28 -25.28 -10.32
C LEU A 10 5.22 -24.48 -9.41
N LEU A 11 6.00 -25.20 -8.61
CA LEU A 11 7.34 -24.80 -8.23
C LEU A 11 8.27 -25.99 -8.39
N VAL A 12 9.01 -25.92 -9.48
CA VAL A 12 10.24 -26.69 -9.71
C VAL A 12 11.31 -26.10 -8.82
N ASN A 13 11.93 -26.90 -7.95
CA ASN A 13 13.28 -26.63 -7.50
C ASN A 13 14.09 -27.91 -7.50
N ARG A 14 15.10 -27.91 -8.36
CA ARG A 14 16.18 -28.87 -8.45
C ARG A 14 17.07 -28.74 -7.20
N ASN A 15 17.43 -29.86 -6.59
CA ASN A 15 18.81 -30.17 -6.25
C ASN A 15 18.92 -31.65 -5.87
N ASP A 16 19.48 -32.39 -6.81
CA ASP A 16 20.00 -33.75 -6.64
C ASP A 16 21.22 -33.72 -5.73
N HIS A 17 21.21 -34.47 -4.65
CA HIS A 17 22.38 -35.16 -4.13
C HIS A 17 21.98 -36.51 -3.56
N ALA A 18 22.30 -37.55 -4.35
CA ALA A 18 22.25 -38.93 -4.02
C ALA A 18 23.27 -39.25 -2.90
N TRP A 19 22.83 -39.90 -1.83
CA TRP A 19 23.65 -40.73 -0.97
C TRP A 19 23.10 -42.16 -1.00
N ALA A 20 23.86 -43.01 -1.66
CA ALA A 20 23.65 -44.44 -1.70
C ALA A 20 23.95 -45.05 -0.31
N ALA A 21 22.94 -45.61 0.32
CA ALA A 21 23.12 -46.51 1.45
C ALA A 21 23.31 -47.92 0.92
N GLY A 22 24.58 -48.39 0.95
CA GLY A 22 24.93 -49.77 0.70
C GLY A 22 24.46 -50.71 1.80
N LEU A 23 23.45 -51.53 1.48
CA LEU A 23 23.08 -52.72 2.27
C LEU A 23 24.08 -53.83 1.95
N CYS A 24 24.97 -54.14 2.93
CA CYS A 24 25.74 -55.38 2.91
C CYS A 24 24.81 -56.51 3.38
N VAL A 25 24.45 -57.36 2.45
CA VAL A 25 23.88 -58.69 2.71
C VAL A 25 25.00 -59.64 3.12
N TRP A 26 24.89 -60.24 4.27
CA TRP A 26 25.82 -61.24 4.81
C TRP A 26 25.30 -62.63 4.44
N GLU A 27 26.01 -63.26 3.46
CA GLU A 27 25.83 -64.70 3.14
C GLU A 27 26.81 -65.54 3.94
N ALA A 28 26.28 -66.56 4.64
CA ALA A 28 27.08 -67.53 5.36
C ALA A 28 27.52 -68.69 4.40
N PRO A 29 28.78 -69.13 4.45
CA PRO A 29 29.20 -70.30 3.70
C PRO A 29 28.93 -71.60 4.47
N PRO A 30 28.85 -72.77 3.77
CA PRO A 30 28.44 -74.02 4.34
C PRO A 30 29.57 -74.77 5.02
N VAL A 31 29.19 -75.58 5.99
CA VAL A 31 30.03 -76.49 6.78
C VAL A 31 30.38 -77.73 5.91
N SER A 32 31.69 -78.09 5.85
CA SER A 32 32.07 -79.49 5.60
C SER A 32 33.30 -79.85 6.42
N ALA A 33 33.25 -81.08 6.88
CA ALA A 33 34.12 -81.69 7.88
C ALA A 33 35.48 -82.14 7.32
N ALA A 34 36.50 -82.21 8.16
CA ALA A 34 37.19 -83.44 8.57
C ALA A 34 38.64 -83.15 9.08
N GLU A 35 38.89 -83.65 10.25
CA GLU A 35 40.09 -84.37 10.74
C GLU A 35 41.50 -83.83 10.61
N GLY A 36 42.23 -83.83 11.74
CA GLY A 36 43.68 -83.92 11.77
C GLY A 36 44.33 -83.32 13.01
N ALA A 37 44.64 -84.18 13.99
CA ALA A 37 45.33 -83.85 15.21
C ALA A 37 46.74 -83.27 15.07
N ALA A 38 47.16 -82.36 15.91
CA ALA A 38 48.46 -82.30 16.58
C ALA A 38 48.59 -81.16 17.61
N ALA A 39 48.92 -81.45 18.83
CA ALA A 39 49.18 -80.53 19.90
C ALA A 39 50.43 -79.65 19.71
N LYS A 40 50.32 -78.39 20.04
CA LYS A 40 51.43 -77.55 20.43
C LYS A 40 51.01 -76.43 21.41
N ARG A 41 51.85 -76.20 22.45
CA ARG A 41 51.73 -75.39 23.63
C ARG A 41 51.41 -73.89 23.40
N PRO A 42 50.82 -73.20 24.38
CA PRO A 42 50.43 -71.82 24.25
C PRO A 42 51.61 -70.86 24.47
N LEU A 43 51.79 -69.89 23.54
CA LEU A 43 52.63 -68.69 23.68
C LEU A 43 51.85 -67.53 24.33
N PRO A 44 52.50 -66.62 25.09
CA PRO A 44 51.82 -65.60 25.91
C PRO A 44 51.08 -64.55 25.02
N ARG A 45 49.87 -64.18 25.47
CA ARG A 45 49.04 -63.16 24.90
C ARG A 45 49.80 -61.81 24.78
N ARG A 46 50.12 -61.39 23.60
CA ARG A 46 50.34 -59.97 23.31
C ARG A 46 48.99 -59.26 23.44
N LEU A 47 48.85 -58.38 24.42
CA LEU A 47 47.77 -57.42 24.49
C LEU A 47 47.83 -56.57 23.20
N GLN A 48 46.85 -56.80 22.33
CA GLN A 48 46.75 -56.04 21.06
C GLN A 48 46.38 -54.61 21.36
N LEU A 49 47.14 -53.67 20.90
CA LEU A 49 46.90 -52.22 20.95
C LEU A 49 45.54 -51.80 20.36
N CYS A 50 44.87 -52.68 19.62
CA CYS A 50 43.49 -52.46 19.09
C CYS A 50 42.41 -52.37 20.15
N ASP A 51 42.53 -53.04 21.32
CA ASP A 51 41.48 -53.01 22.34
C ASP A 51 41.46 -51.67 23.10
N ILE A 52 42.64 -51.02 23.26
CA ILE A 52 42.71 -49.72 23.94
C ILE A 52 42.13 -48.60 23.03
N TRP A 53 42.25 -48.74 21.70
CA TRP A 53 41.72 -47.77 20.76
C TRP A 53 40.19 -47.82 20.66
N ASN A 54 39.60 -49.02 20.71
CA ASN A 54 38.15 -49.23 20.76
C ASN A 54 37.53 -48.78 22.08
N LEU A 55 38.22 -48.97 23.23
CA LEU A 55 37.73 -48.45 24.53
C LEU A 55 37.73 -46.91 24.55
N ARG A 56 38.73 -46.23 23.99
CA ARG A 56 38.74 -44.76 23.93
C ARG A 56 37.66 -44.20 22.98
N ARG A 57 37.36 -44.87 21.88
CA ARG A 57 36.23 -44.51 20.98
C ARG A 57 34.89 -44.73 21.65
N ALA A 58 34.71 -45.83 22.38
CA ALA A 58 33.49 -46.09 23.11
C ALA A 58 33.27 -45.07 24.25
N GLN A 59 34.32 -44.67 24.95
CA GLN A 59 34.24 -43.60 25.96
C GLN A 59 33.93 -42.23 25.36
N SER A 60 34.53 -41.87 24.23
CA SER A 60 34.22 -40.58 23.58
C SER A 60 32.79 -40.53 23.04
N LEU A 61 32.24 -41.62 22.52
CA LEU A 61 30.86 -41.71 22.07
C LEU A 61 29.88 -41.66 23.27
N PHE A 62 30.24 -42.26 24.39
CA PHE A 62 29.41 -42.21 25.60
C PHE A 62 29.39 -40.82 26.23
N VAL A 63 30.52 -40.12 26.26
CA VAL A 63 30.63 -38.73 26.71
C VAL A 63 29.86 -37.79 25.74
N ALA A 64 29.99 -37.99 24.45
CA ALA A 64 29.23 -37.21 23.45
C ALA A 64 27.70 -37.45 23.58
N ALA A 65 27.26 -38.69 23.79
CA ALA A 65 25.85 -39.01 23.98
C ALA A 65 25.30 -38.46 25.31
N THR A 66 26.10 -38.50 26.41
CA THR A 66 25.69 -37.88 27.67
C THR A 66 25.65 -36.37 27.61
N VAL A 67 26.57 -35.71 26.91
CA VAL A 67 26.53 -34.25 26.71
C VAL A 67 25.34 -33.86 25.81
N ALA A 68 25.05 -34.64 24.78
CA ALA A 68 23.88 -34.42 23.91
C ALA A 68 22.56 -34.64 24.69
N ALA A 69 22.47 -35.68 25.50
CA ALA A 69 21.31 -35.94 26.39
C ALA A 69 21.14 -34.83 27.44
N PHE A 70 22.24 -34.34 28.01
CA PHE A 70 22.23 -33.23 28.96
C PHE A 70 21.82 -31.91 28.28
N ALA A 71 22.28 -31.64 27.04
CA ALA A 71 21.87 -30.49 26.26
C ALA A 71 20.38 -30.52 25.87
N LEU A 72 19.80 -31.71 25.63
CA LEU A 72 18.37 -31.89 25.35
C LEU A 72 17.50 -31.74 26.63
N ILE A 73 18.02 -32.04 27.81
CA ILE A 73 17.30 -31.89 29.09
C ILE A 73 17.35 -30.43 29.58
N PHE A 74 18.40 -29.69 29.23
CA PHE A 74 18.61 -28.29 29.59
C PHE A 74 18.33 -27.29 28.47
N THR A 75 17.60 -27.68 27.41
CA THR A 75 16.99 -26.65 26.57
C THR A 75 16.00 -25.88 27.45
N PRO A 76 16.25 -24.61 27.78
CA PRO A 76 15.25 -23.84 28.49
C PRO A 76 14.01 -23.86 27.57
N ASN A 77 12.91 -24.42 28.07
CA ASN A 77 11.60 -24.13 27.50
C ASN A 77 11.46 -22.61 27.61
N ALA A 78 11.85 -21.87 26.56
CA ALA A 78 11.48 -20.48 26.47
C ALA A 78 9.96 -20.46 26.62
N PRO A 79 9.41 -19.77 27.63
CA PRO A 79 7.97 -19.65 27.76
C PRO A 79 7.48 -19.15 26.39
N ALA A 80 6.54 -19.89 25.79
CA ALA A 80 5.92 -19.44 24.57
C ALA A 80 5.33 -18.06 24.90
N VAL A 81 5.94 -17.00 24.36
CA VAL A 81 5.41 -15.63 24.52
C VAL A 81 3.99 -15.68 23.98
N GLU A 82 3.02 -15.49 24.87
CA GLU A 82 1.62 -15.50 24.51
C GLU A 82 1.39 -14.38 23.49
N ALA A 83 0.79 -14.71 22.34
CA ALA A 83 0.56 -13.72 21.31
C ALA A 83 -0.37 -12.62 21.85
N LYS A 84 -0.06 -11.36 21.58
CA LYS A 84 -0.91 -10.22 21.91
C LYS A 84 -2.17 -10.26 21.05
N ARG A 85 -3.33 -10.23 21.68
CA ARG A 85 -4.65 -10.38 21.03
C ARG A 85 -5.24 -9.02 20.74
N VAL A 86 -5.42 -8.69 19.47
CA VAL A 86 -6.00 -7.41 19.03
C VAL A 86 -7.31 -7.69 18.31
N LEU A 87 -8.39 -7.07 18.76
CA LEU A 87 -9.69 -7.08 18.08
C LEU A 87 -9.88 -5.81 17.28
N LEU A 88 -10.00 -5.95 15.96
CA LEU A 88 -10.31 -4.87 15.05
C LEU A 88 -11.81 -4.89 14.74
N ILE A 89 -12.53 -3.81 15.03
CA ILE A 89 -13.96 -3.69 14.75
C ILE A 89 -14.16 -2.69 13.61
N HIS A 90 -14.63 -3.20 12.47
CA HIS A 90 -14.91 -2.38 11.29
C HIS A 90 -16.35 -1.88 11.28
N SER A 91 -16.53 -0.61 10.94
CA SER A 91 -17.86 -0.02 10.72
C SER A 91 -18.61 -0.65 9.55
N PHE A 92 -17.87 -1.01 8.50
CA PHE A 92 -18.39 -1.55 7.24
C PHE A 92 -17.60 -2.81 6.85
N GLY A 93 -17.90 -3.39 5.70
CA GLY A 93 -17.17 -4.58 5.22
C GLY A 93 -15.67 -4.32 5.11
N SER A 94 -14.85 -5.35 5.40
CA SER A 94 -13.37 -5.26 5.36
C SER A 94 -12.80 -4.89 3.98
N ALA A 95 -13.59 -4.90 2.91
CA ALA A 95 -13.20 -4.47 1.57
C ALA A 95 -13.76 -3.10 1.17
N THR A 96 -14.17 -2.26 2.13
CA THR A 96 -14.85 -0.98 1.85
C THR A 96 -13.91 0.21 2.11
N PRO A 97 -13.34 0.85 1.06
CA PRO A 97 -12.63 2.12 1.24
C PRO A 97 -13.55 3.24 1.75
N PRO A 98 -13.05 4.17 2.55
CA PRO A 98 -11.66 4.37 3.00
C PRO A 98 -11.25 3.50 4.19
N PHE A 99 -12.17 2.75 4.79
CA PHE A 99 -11.95 2.00 6.04
C PHE A 99 -10.94 0.88 5.86
N THR A 100 -10.93 0.20 4.70
CA THR A 100 -9.91 -0.80 4.36
C THR A 100 -8.50 -0.21 4.30
N VAL A 101 -8.36 1.01 3.76
CA VAL A 101 -7.05 1.68 3.68
C VAL A 101 -6.49 1.94 5.08
N GLU A 102 -7.37 2.36 5.99
CA GLU A 102 -7.03 2.62 7.39
C GLU A 102 -6.64 1.33 8.13
N SER A 103 -7.46 0.27 8.02
CA SER A 103 -7.19 -1.01 8.70
C SER A 103 -5.96 -1.71 8.15
N THR A 104 -5.78 -1.78 6.82
CA THR A 104 -4.59 -2.39 6.22
C THR A 104 -3.31 -1.66 6.63
N ALA A 105 -3.35 -0.32 6.71
CA ALA A 105 -2.20 0.44 7.20
C ALA A 105 -1.92 0.18 8.68
N PHE A 106 -2.97 0.05 9.50
CA PHE A 106 -2.86 -0.34 10.91
C PHE A 106 -2.23 -1.71 11.07
N GLU A 107 -2.76 -2.72 10.37
CA GLU A 107 -2.29 -4.11 10.45
C GLU A 107 -0.83 -4.24 10.02
N THR A 108 -0.49 -3.62 8.88
CA THR A 108 0.88 -3.65 8.35
C THR A 108 1.86 -3.05 9.33
N GLU A 109 1.60 -1.84 9.82
CA GLU A 109 2.47 -1.15 10.77
C GLU A 109 2.58 -1.92 12.10
N LEU A 110 1.45 -2.47 12.62
CA LEU A 110 1.43 -3.25 13.84
C LEU A 110 2.31 -4.51 13.72
N VAL A 111 2.14 -5.29 12.65
CA VAL A 111 2.89 -6.55 12.44
C VAL A 111 4.38 -6.27 12.19
N GLU A 112 4.72 -5.23 11.43
CA GLU A 112 6.12 -4.90 11.13
C GLU A 112 6.87 -4.36 12.35
N GLN A 113 6.21 -3.62 13.23
CA GLN A 113 6.86 -2.88 14.32
C GLN A 113 6.71 -3.54 15.70
N MET A 114 5.76 -4.44 15.89
CA MET A 114 5.49 -5.05 17.21
C MET A 114 6.66 -5.88 17.74
N GLY A 115 7.41 -6.57 16.88
CA GLY A 115 8.53 -7.44 17.26
C GLY A 115 8.11 -8.73 18.01
N GLU A 116 6.83 -8.87 18.38
CA GLU A 116 6.22 -10.03 19.02
C GLU A 116 5.09 -10.60 18.18
N ARG A 117 4.62 -11.83 18.50
CA ARG A 117 3.44 -12.40 17.83
C ARG A 117 2.18 -11.62 18.18
N VAL A 118 1.45 -11.22 17.16
CA VAL A 118 0.12 -10.63 17.28
C VAL A 118 -0.90 -11.63 16.75
N ASP A 119 -1.95 -11.87 17.53
CA ASP A 119 -3.16 -12.60 17.14
C ASP A 119 -4.24 -11.55 16.85
N LEU A 120 -4.32 -11.16 15.58
CA LEU A 120 -5.26 -10.14 15.10
C LEU A 120 -6.53 -10.81 14.65
N ASP A 121 -7.65 -10.30 15.12
CA ASP A 121 -8.98 -10.77 14.84
C ASP A 121 -9.88 -9.62 14.41
N GLU A 122 -10.70 -9.84 13.39
CA GLU A 122 -11.52 -8.81 12.77
C GLU A 122 -13.01 -9.12 12.87
N VAL A 123 -13.81 -8.11 13.18
CA VAL A 123 -15.26 -8.17 13.15
C VAL A 123 -15.81 -6.99 12.36
N SER A 124 -16.60 -7.27 11.36
CA SER A 124 -17.31 -6.25 10.59
C SER A 124 -18.76 -6.11 11.07
N LEU A 125 -19.17 -4.87 11.35
CA LEU A 125 -20.56 -4.54 11.71
C LEU A 125 -21.47 -4.42 10.48
N ASP A 126 -20.90 -4.20 9.29
CA ASP A 126 -21.59 -3.95 8.02
C ASP A 126 -22.78 -2.95 8.14
N MET A 127 -22.50 -1.81 8.77
CA MET A 127 -23.51 -0.78 9.09
C MET A 127 -24.18 -0.15 7.86
N ALA A 128 -23.66 -0.40 6.65
CA ALA A 128 -24.32 -0.01 5.41
C ALA A 128 -25.62 -0.80 5.18
N ARG A 129 -25.64 -2.06 5.65
CA ARG A 129 -26.77 -3.00 5.50
C ARG A 129 -27.54 -3.17 6.80
N TYR A 130 -26.86 -3.25 7.92
CA TYR A 130 -27.38 -3.69 9.22
C TYR A 130 -27.17 -2.64 10.30
N ALA A 131 -27.82 -1.47 10.14
CA ALA A 131 -27.71 -0.37 11.11
C ALA A 131 -28.73 -0.45 12.24
N ASP A 132 -29.65 -1.42 12.20
CA ASP A 132 -30.73 -1.56 13.19
C ASP A 132 -30.19 -2.15 14.52
N ARG A 133 -30.96 -1.90 15.60
CA ARG A 133 -30.58 -2.29 16.95
C ARG A 133 -30.56 -3.81 17.16
N ASP A 134 -31.45 -4.54 16.51
CA ASP A 134 -31.57 -5.99 16.70
C ASP A 134 -30.35 -6.70 16.14
N MET A 135 -29.86 -6.26 15.00
CA MET A 135 -28.59 -6.76 14.44
C MET A 135 -27.39 -6.40 15.31
N GLN A 136 -27.35 -5.20 15.89
CA GLN A 136 -26.28 -4.84 16.83
C GLN A 136 -26.30 -5.73 18.08
N GLU A 137 -27.46 -6.02 18.66
CA GLU A 137 -27.60 -6.95 19.80
C GLU A 137 -27.15 -8.37 19.42
N ALA A 138 -27.47 -8.86 18.22
CA ALA A 138 -26.99 -10.18 17.75
C ALA A 138 -25.46 -10.24 17.65
N ILE A 139 -24.82 -9.15 17.20
CA ILE A 139 -23.35 -9.03 17.17
C ILE A 139 -22.79 -9.00 18.61
N VAL A 140 -23.43 -8.29 19.52
CA VAL A 140 -23.05 -8.25 20.94
C VAL A 140 -23.09 -9.65 21.54
N ASP A 141 -24.16 -10.40 21.33
CA ASP A 141 -24.30 -11.76 21.84
C ASP A 141 -23.24 -12.71 21.25
N TYR A 142 -22.91 -12.55 19.96
CA TYR A 142 -21.83 -13.28 19.31
C TYR A 142 -20.49 -12.97 19.97
N LEU A 143 -20.14 -11.70 20.15
CA LEU A 143 -18.91 -11.25 20.76
C LEU A 143 -18.80 -11.69 22.23
N GLN A 144 -19.89 -11.67 23.00
CA GLN A 144 -19.90 -12.17 24.38
C GLN A 144 -19.58 -13.67 24.47
N LYS A 145 -20.18 -14.49 23.59
CA LYS A 145 -19.90 -15.93 23.52
C LYS A 145 -18.45 -16.20 23.13
N ARG A 146 -17.91 -15.39 22.24
CA ARG A 146 -16.53 -15.49 21.77
C ARG A 146 -15.52 -15.07 22.85
N LYS A 147 -15.79 -14.01 23.60
CA LYS A 147 -14.97 -13.49 24.71
C LYS A 147 -14.63 -14.57 25.75
N ALA A 148 -15.53 -15.54 25.96
CA ALA A 148 -15.29 -16.65 26.89
C ALA A 148 -14.09 -17.53 26.49
N LYS A 149 -13.73 -17.57 25.19
CA LYS A 149 -12.65 -18.38 24.64
C LYS A 149 -11.45 -17.54 24.18
N TRP A 150 -11.69 -16.30 23.81
CA TRP A 150 -10.68 -15.41 23.26
C TRP A 150 -10.95 -13.97 23.75
N ARG A 151 -10.16 -13.51 24.69
CA ARG A 151 -10.26 -12.16 25.27
C ARG A 151 -9.20 -11.26 24.63
N PRO A 152 -9.58 -10.14 24.00
CA PRO A 152 -8.61 -9.22 23.43
C PRO A 152 -7.85 -8.46 24.51
N ASP A 153 -6.55 -8.22 24.26
CA ASP A 153 -5.69 -7.33 25.05
C ASP A 153 -5.88 -5.88 24.64
N LEU A 154 -6.36 -5.65 23.41
CA LEU A 154 -6.66 -4.33 22.84
C LEU A 154 -7.84 -4.43 21.86
N VAL A 155 -8.71 -3.44 21.89
CA VAL A 155 -9.75 -3.22 20.86
C VAL A 155 -9.40 -1.97 20.07
N VAL A 156 -9.50 -2.07 18.73
CA VAL A 156 -9.34 -0.93 17.83
C VAL A 156 -10.59 -0.83 16.96
N THR A 157 -11.17 0.36 16.88
CA THR A 157 -12.37 0.57 16.05
C THR A 157 -12.03 1.40 14.83
N ILE A 158 -12.46 0.95 13.65
CA ILE A 158 -12.26 1.63 12.38
C ILE A 158 -13.54 2.32 11.94
N GLY A 159 -13.50 3.65 11.96
CA GLY A 159 -14.64 4.51 11.63
C GLY A 159 -15.62 4.77 12.78
N ALA A 160 -16.42 5.83 12.67
CA ALA A 160 -17.30 6.31 13.72
C ALA A 160 -18.39 5.31 14.15
N PRO A 161 -19.08 4.58 13.25
CA PRO A 161 -20.10 3.60 13.67
C PRO A 161 -19.53 2.50 14.56
N ALA A 162 -18.32 1.97 14.27
CA ALA A 162 -17.66 0.99 15.12
C ALA A 162 -17.27 1.59 16.48
N GLY A 163 -16.81 2.84 16.48
CA GLY A 163 -16.51 3.58 17.70
C GLY A 163 -17.74 3.77 18.58
N ILE A 164 -18.88 4.18 18.01
CA ILE A 164 -20.17 4.33 18.70
C ILE A 164 -20.62 2.98 19.26
N PHE A 165 -20.55 1.91 18.46
CA PHE A 165 -20.88 0.56 18.89
C PHE A 165 -20.03 0.13 20.10
N ALA A 166 -18.70 0.24 19.99
CA ALA A 166 -17.80 -0.16 21.06
C ALA A 166 -18.01 0.66 22.34
N ALA A 167 -18.33 1.97 22.22
CA ALA A 167 -18.62 2.82 23.36
C ALA A 167 -19.95 2.46 24.02
N ASN A 168 -21.02 2.24 23.24
CA ASN A 168 -22.36 1.92 23.77
C ASN A 168 -22.42 0.55 24.46
N TYR A 169 -21.64 -0.40 23.99
CA TYR A 169 -21.63 -1.76 24.53
C TYR A 169 -20.37 -2.07 25.35
N ARG A 170 -19.59 -1.03 25.73
CA ARG A 170 -18.32 -1.17 26.43
C ARG A 170 -18.43 -2.05 27.69
N ASP A 171 -19.35 -1.75 28.59
CA ASP A 171 -19.51 -2.43 29.86
C ASP A 171 -19.82 -3.93 29.70
N ARG A 172 -20.56 -4.27 28.64
CA ARG A 172 -20.92 -5.66 28.31
C ARG A 172 -19.79 -6.43 27.66
N LEU A 173 -19.05 -5.77 26.74
CA LEU A 173 -18.05 -6.42 25.89
C LEU A 173 -16.61 -6.23 26.37
N PHE A 174 -16.24 -5.00 26.75
CA PHE A 174 -14.84 -4.61 26.96
C PHE A 174 -14.61 -3.76 28.23
N PRO A 175 -15.13 -4.15 29.41
CA PRO A 175 -15.13 -3.29 30.59
C PRO A 175 -13.74 -2.84 31.02
N GLU A 176 -12.73 -3.70 30.87
CA GLU A 176 -11.33 -3.42 31.26
C GLU A 176 -10.36 -3.31 30.10
N THR A 177 -10.74 -3.80 28.90
CA THR A 177 -9.88 -3.81 27.72
C THR A 177 -9.66 -2.39 27.22
N PRO A 178 -8.41 -1.98 26.94
CA PRO A 178 -8.13 -0.69 26.32
C PRO A 178 -8.76 -0.58 24.93
N ILE A 179 -9.23 0.62 24.58
CA ILE A 179 -9.84 0.89 23.26
C ILE A 179 -9.14 2.05 22.58
N ILE A 180 -8.78 1.86 21.32
CA ILE A 180 -8.38 2.94 20.40
C ILE A 180 -9.54 3.22 19.45
N TYR A 181 -10.03 4.45 19.46
CA TYR A 181 -11.02 4.92 18.49
C TYR A 181 -10.30 5.55 17.31
N ALA A 182 -10.18 4.83 16.20
CA ALA A 182 -9.65 5.35 14.95
C ALA A 182 -10.82 5.81 14.06
N THR A 183 -11.00 7.13 13.95
CA THR A 183 -12.13 7.72 13.22
C THR A 183 -11.83 9.16 12.80
N LEU A 184 -12.48 9.59 11.73
CA LEU A 184 -12.34 10.92 11.14
C LEU A 184 -12.64 12.07 12.13
N ASN A 185 -13.66 11.92 12.98
CA ASN A 185 -14.10 13.01 13.83
C ASN A 185 -14.49 12.52 15.23
N ARG A 186 -13.74 12.99 16.22
CA ARG A 186 -14.00 12.70 17.63
C ARG A 186 -15.40 13.08 18.11
N THR A 187 -15.98 14.14 17.55
CA THR A 187 -17.30 14.64 17.97
C THR A 187 -18.44 13.68 17.63
N LEU A 188 -18.20 12.67 16.80
CA LEU A 188 -19.16 11.60 16.50
C LEU A 188 -19.21 10.52 17.59
N LEU A 189 -18.22 10.45 18.47
CA LEU A 189 -18.22 9.51 19.58
C LEU A 189 -19.15 9.98 20.69
N PRO A 190 -19.81 9.05 21.41
CA PRO A 190 -20.63 9.39 22.57
C PRO A 190 -19.82 10.14 23.64
N SER A 191 -20.48 11.01 24.38
CA SER A 191 -19.89 11.66 25.56
C SER A 191 -19.39 10.60 26.54
N GLY A 192 -18.18 10.78 27.07
CA GLY A 192 -17.58 9.82 27.99
C GLY A 192 -16.87 8.63 27.34
N ALA A 193 -16.91 8.46 26.01
CA ALA A 193 -16.23 7.35 25.33
C ALA A 193 -14.71 7.28 25.63
N LEU A 194 -14.08 8.42 25.93
CA LEU A 194 -12.65 8.54 26.22
C LEU A 194 -12.31 8.62 27.71
N ASP A 195 -13.30 8.55 28.61
CA ASP A 195 -13.08 8.82 30.03
C ASP A 195 -12.37 7.66 30.76
N TYR A 196 -12.46 6.45 30.23
CA TYR A 196 -11.87 5.27 30.89
C TYR A 196 -11.12 4.39 29.91
N ASN A 197 -9.81 4.19 30.19
CA ASN A 197 -8.91 3.27 29.45
C ASN A 197 -9.11 3.26 27.94
N ALA A 198 -9.20 4.45 27.35
CA ALA A 198 -9.42 4.64 25.93
C ALA A 198 -8.66 5.86 25.42
N THR A 199 -8.36 5.85 24.13
CA THR A 199 -7.78 6.99 23.43
C THR A 199 -8.38 7.12 22.03
N TYR A 200 -8.02 8.19 21.34
CA TYR A 200 -8.48 8.53 20.01
C TYR A 200 -7.31 8.86 19.09
N VAL A 201 -7.39 8.35 17.87
CA VAL A 201 -6.50 8.74 16.77
C VAL A 201 -7.39 9.10 15.57
N GLY A 202 -7.17 10.26 14.98
CA GLY A 202 -7.92 10.66 13.80
C GLY A 202 -7.36 11.94 13.18
N GLN A 203 -7.98 12.36 12.10
CA GLN A 203 -7.61 13.58 11.39
C GLN A 203 -8.82 14.49 11.30
N VAL A 204 -8.68 15.73 11.77
CA VAL A 204 -9.70 16.74 11.55
C VAL A 204 -9.65 17.22 10.10
N TYR A 205 -10.80 17.34 9.49
CA TYR A 205 -10.95 17.96 8.18
C TYR A 205 -11.96 19.11 8.29
N GLU A 206 -11.63 20.19 7.62
CA GLU A 206 -12.53 21.34 7.52
C GLU A 206 -13.26 21.27 6.17
N ILE A 207 -14.56 21.00 6.22
CA ILE A 207 -15.40 20.88 5.00
C ILE A 207 -15.31 22.17 4.16
N THR A 208 -15.34 23.33 4.82
CA THR A 208 -15.20 24.64 4.17
C THR A 208 -13.90 24.73 3.38
N GLY A 209 -12.78 24.23 3.91
CA GLY A 209 -11.49 24.24 3.25
C GLY A 209 -11.45 23.46 1.93
N PHE A 210 -12.20 22.34 1.82
CA PHE A 210 -12.33 21.61 0.55
C PHE A 210 -13.05 22.45 -0.52
N ILE A 211 -14.10 23.17 -0.12
CA ILE A 211 -14.86 24.02 -1.04
C ILE A 211 -14.07 25.26 -1.42
N GLU A 212 -13.33 25.86 -0.49
CA GLU A 212 -12.41 26.96 -0.77
C GLU A 212 -11.33 26.55 -1.78
N ASP A 213 -10.74 25.34 -1.66
CA ASP A 213 -9.79 24.82 -2.62
C ASP A 213 -10.43 24.69 -4.02
N ILE A 214 -11.69 24.19 -4.11
CA ILE A 214 -12.43 24.12 -5.37
C ILE A 214 -12.62 25.53 -5.98
N LEU A 215 -13.07 26.50 -5.17
CA LEU A 215 -13.32 27.87 -5.65
C LEU A 215 -12.03 28.59 -6.04
N GLN A 216 -10.90 28.26 -5.39
CA GLN A 216 -9.61 28.80 -5.76
C GLN A 216 -9.12 28.30 -7.13
N ILE A 217 -9.26 26.98 -7.39
CA ILE A 217 -8.79 26.37 -8.65
C ILE A 217 -9.80 26.50 -9.79
N ALA A 218 -11.07 26.70 -9.49
CA ALA A 218 -12.17 26.86 -10.43
C ALA A 218 -13.10 28.02 -10.01
N PRO A 219 -12.62 29.29 -10.09
CA PRO A 219 -13.35 30.46 -9.56
C PRO A 219 -14.66 30.77 -10.27
N ALA A 220 -14.90 30.21 -11.45
CA ALA A 220 -16.16 30.36 -12.17
C ALA A 220 -17.27 29.42 -11.67
N THR A 221 -17.00 28.54 -10.68
CA THR A 221 -17.96 27.58 -10.15
C THR A 221 -19.17 28.26 -9.54
N LYS A 222 -20.37 27.84 -9.94
CA LYS A 222 -21.66 28.34 -9.45
C LYS A 222 -22.54 27.20 -8.88
N HIS A 223 -22.27 25.97 -9.28
CA HIS A 223 -23.03 24.79 -8.91
C HIS A 223 -22.09 23.73 -8.36
N ILE A 224 -22.37 23.19 -7.18
CA ILE A 224 -21.65 22.06 -6.61
C ILE A 224 -22.66 20.93 -6.37
N GLU A 225 -22.45 19.82 -7.11
CA GLU A 225 -23.25 18.62 -7.03
C GLU A 225 -22.60 17.66 -6.04
N VAL A 226 -23.26 17.44 -4.89
CA VAL A 226 -22.72 16.64 -3.79
C VAL A 226 -23.22 15.21 -3.90
N ILE A 227 -22.32 14.31 -4.28
CA ILE A 227 -22.60 12.88 -4.33
C ILE A 227 -22.47 12.31 -2.92
N VAL A 228 -23.57 11.85 -2.38
CA VAL A 228 -23.68 11.27 -1.05
C VAL A 228 -24.76 10.22 -1.05
N GLY A 229 -24.55 9.11 -0.34
CA GLY A 229 -25.51 8.01 -0.28
C GLY A 229 -26.60 8.19 0.79
N ALA A 230 -27.32 7.11 1.06
CA ALA A 230 -28.56 7.11 1.86
C ALA A 230 -28.44 6.40 3.22
N THR A 231 -27.23 5.91 3.62
CA THR A 231 -27.06 5.31 4.95
C THR A 231 -27.19 6.35 6.08
N PRO A 232 -27.44 5.94 7.32
CA PRO A 232 -27.48 6.87 8.46
C PRO A 232 -26.20 7.70 8.61
N LEU A 233 -25.01 7.09 8.38
CA LEU A 233 -23.73 7.80 8.41
C LEU A 233 -23.66 8.86 7.30
N GLU A 234 -24.04 8.51 6.08
CA GLU A 234 -24.00 9.43 4.93
C GLU A 234 -24.93 10.61 5.10
N ARG A 235 -26.13 10.38 5.65
CA ARG A 235 -27.05 11.47 6.00
C ARG A 235 -26.49 12.37 7.10
N LEU A 236 -25.83 11.79 8.10
CA LEU A 236 -25.16 12.59 9.14
C LEU A 236 -24.05 13.48 8.52
N TRP A 237 -23.28 12.93 7.61
CA TRP A 237 -22.23 13.67 6.90
C TRP A 237 -22.83 14.75 5.99
N GLN A 238 -23.94 14.45 5.33
CA GLN A 238 -24.64 15.44 4.52
C GLN A 238 -25.11 16.63 5.35
N GLU A 239 -25.69 16.40 6.53
CA GLU A 239 -26.13 17.48 7.41
C GLU A 239 -24.94 18.30 7.95
N ALA A 240 -23.84 17.64 8.32
CA ALA A 240 -22.61 18.32 8.71
C ALA A 240 -22.04 19.18 7.55
N PHE A 241 -22.09 18.64 6.34
CA PHE A 241 -21.65 19.34 5.12
C PHE A 241 -22.54 20.56 4.85
N LYS A 242 -23.88 20.40 4.86
CA LYS A 242 -24.83 21.51 4.67
C LYS A 242 -24.55 22.66 5.65
N LYS A 243 -24.39 22.33 6.93
CA LYS A 243 -24.10 23.31 7.97
C LYS A 243 -22.76 24.04 7.73
N ALA A 244 -21.74 23.31 7.32
CA ALA A 244 -20.42 23.88 7.09
C ALA A 244 -20.38 24.83 5.87
N VAL A 245 -21.17 24.52 4.81
CA VAL A 245 -21.18 25.33 3.57
C VAL A 245 -22.30 26.39 3.57
N GLU A 246 -23.11 26.48 4.61
CA GLU A 246 -24.19 27.48 4.73
C GLU A 246 -23.71 28.91 4.42
N PRO A 247 -22.53 29.38 4.89
CA PRO A 247 -22.03 30.71 4.57
C PRO A 247 -21.76 30.94 3.07
N LEU A 248 -21.55 29.88 2.30
CA LEU A 248 -21.27 29.93 0.86
C LEU A 248 -22.55 29.80 0.00
N ALA A 249 -23.67 29.39 0.59
CA ALA A 249 -24.95 29.15 -0.10
C ALA A 249 -25.51 30.37 -0.89
N PRO A 250 -25.27 31.66 -0.50
CA PRO A 250 -25.68 32.81 -1.30
C PRO A 250 -24.96 32.93 -2.64
N GLN A 251 -23.77 32.36 -2.78
CA GLN A 251 -22.92 32.47 -3.96
C GLN A 251 -22.89 31.19 -4.78
N ILE A 252 -23.04 30.03 -4.15
CA ILE A 252 -22.91 28.70 -4.73
C ILE A 252 -24.18 27.88 -4.47
N LYS A 253 -24.76 27.33 -5.53
CA LYS A 253 -25.89 26.41 -5.40
C LYS A 253 -25.38 25.00 -5.13
N PHE A 254 -25.73 24.43 -3.97
CA PHE A 254 -25.45 23.04 -3.61
C PHE A 254 -26.67 22.16 -3.92
N THR A 255 -26.45 21.03 -4.59
CA THR A 255 -27.45 20.00 -4.87
C THR A 255 -26.99 18.67 -4.30
N TYR A 256 -27.82 18.00 -3.51
CA TYR A 256 -27.47 16.74 -2.82
C TYR A 256 -28.18 15.56 -3.48
N TYR A 257 -27.46 14.45 -3.63
CA TYR A 257 -27.93 13.28 -4.38
C TYR A 257 -28.36 12.10 -3.50
N SER A 258 -28.47 12.28 -2.19
CA SER A 258 -28.83 11.23 -1.22
C SER A 258 -30.18 10.54 -1.49
N ASP A 259 -31.05 11.17 -2.26
CA ASP A 259 -32.39 10.65 -2.57
C ASP A 259 -32.48 10.08 -4.00
N LEU A 260 -31.32 9.91 -4.67
CA LEU A 260 -31.21 9.36 -6.02
C LEU A 260 -30.66 7.92 -6.01
N SER A 261 -31.13 7.12 -6.97
CA SER A 261 -30.44 5.88 -7.31
C SER A 261 -29.14 6.18 -8.04
N PHE A 262 -28.22 5.24 -8.04
CA PHE A 262 -26.92 5.41 -8.72
C PHE A 262 -27.06 5.71 -10.24
N GLU A 263 -28.01 5.08 -10.90
CA GLU A 263 -28.27 5.34 -12.31
C GLU A 263 -28.78 6.78 -12.55
N GLN A 264 -29.63 7.29 -11.66
CA GLN A 264 -30.06 8.69 -11.70
C GLN A 264 -28.90 9.66 -11.42
N MET A 265 -28.00 9.30 -10.48
CA MET A 265 -26.77 10.10 -10.24
C MET A 265 -25.91 10.17 -11.51
N LYS A 266 -25.68 9.05 -12.21
CA LYS A 266 -24.92 9.00 -13.47
C LYS A 266 -25.57 9.88 -14.55
N GLU A 267 -26.87 9.78 -14.73
CA GLU A 267 -27.61 10.60 -15.67
C GLU A 267 -27.45 12.09 -15.36
N ARG A 268 -27.59 12.48 -14.11
CA ARG A 268 -27.42 13.87 -13.67
C ARG A 268 -26.02 14.40 -13.92
N VAL A 269 -24.96 13.67 -13.53
CA VAL A 269 -23.58 14.14 -13.71
C VAL A 269 -23.14 14.19 -15.19
N SER A 270 -23.86 13.48 -16.07
CA SER A 270 -23.60 13.52 -17.53
C SER A 270 -24.24 14.71 -18.25
N THR A 271 -25.08 15.50 -17.57
CA THR A 271 -25.85 16.61 -18.16
C THR A 271 -25.77 17.91 -17.35
N LEU A 272 -24.66 18.12 -16.63
CA LEU A 272 -24.50 19.27 -15.75
C LEU A 272 -24.40 20.60 -16.52
N PRO A 273 -24.95 21.70 -15.95
CA PRO A 273 -24.79 23.01 -16.54
C PRO A 273 -23.34 23.49 -16.50
N PRO A 274 -22.95 24.48 -17.34
CA PRO A 274 -21.64 25.10 -17.26
C PRO A 274 -21.33 25.64 -15.84
N ASN A 275 -20.03 25.67 -15.49
CA ASN A 275 -19.56 26.11 -14.19
C ASN A 275 -20.06 25.24 -13.01
N SER A 276 -20.32 23.96 -13.30
CA SER A 276 -20.59 22.95 -12.26
C SER A 276 -19.30 22.30 -11.79
N TYR A 277 -19.32 21.83 -10.54
CA TYR A 277 -18.29 21.01 -9.92
C TYR A 277 -18.96 19.86 -9.16
N ILE A 278 -18.33 18.69 -9.14
CA ILE A 278 -18.85 17.52 -8.40
C ILE A 278 -18.02 17.34 -7.14
N PHE A 279 -18.67 17.21 -6.00
CA PHE A 279 -18.04 16.84 -4.74
C PHE A 279 -18.50 15.45 -4.33
N PHE A 280 -17.62 14.45 -4.47
CA PHE A 280 -17.89 13.07 -4.05
C PHE A 280 -17.60 12.95 -2.56
N LEU A 281 -18.66 13.01 -1.75
CA LEU A 281 -18.56 12.97 -0.29
C LEU A 281 -18.33 11.53 0.20
N LEU A 282 -19.30 10.65 -0.06
CA LEU A 282 -19.25 9.21 0.23
C LEU A 282 -20.45 8.52 -0.44
N LEU A 283 -20.25 7.31 -1.00
CA LEU A 283 -21.35 6.51 -1.54
C LEU A 283 -21.18 5.04 -1.14
N LEU A 284 -21.88 4.64 -0.08
CA LEU A 284 -21.92 3.27 0.44
C LEU A 284 -23.22 2.57 0.04
N ARG A 285 -24.35 3.29 0.00
CA ARG A 285 -25.64 2.79 -0.41
C ARG A 285 -26.48 3.91 -1.03
N ASP A 286 -27.08 3.67 -2.18
CA ASP A 286 -27.97 4.62 -2.85
C ASP A 286 -29.41 4.60 -2.28
N ALA A 287 -30.28 5.48 -2.81
CA ALA A 287 -31.68 5.55 -2.41
C ALA A 287 -32.51 4.31 -2.82
N ALA A 288 -32.04 3.52 -3.82
CA ALA A 288 -32.65 2.25 -4.19
C ALA A 288 -32.25 1.09 -3.25
N GLY A 289 -31.36 1.33 -2.28
CA GLY A 289 -30.89 0.33 -1.32
C GLY A 289 -29.70 -0.50 -1.83
N VAL A 290 -29.14 -0.17 -3.00
CA VAL A 290 -27.99 -0.87 -3.56
C VAL A 290 -26.72 -0.40 -2.86
N THR A 291 -25.88 -1.34 -2.41
CA THR A 291 -24.59 -1.04 -1.77
C THR A 291 -23.46 -0.99 -2.80
N PHE A 292 -22.50 -0.10 -2.57
CA PHE A 292 -21.37 0.17 -3.46
C PHE A 292 -20.04 0.10 -2.73
N ASN A 293 -19.01 -0.31 -3.48
CA ASN A 293 -17.65 0.11 -3.20
C ASN A 293 -17.51 1.57 -3.67
N ALA A 294 -17.14 2.48 -2.76
CA ALA A 294 -17.11 3.92 -3.04
C ALA A 294 -16.16 4.29 -4.18
N ASP A 295 -15.02 3.59 -4.29
CA ASP A 295 -14.02 3.86 -5.33
C ASP A 295 -14.49 3.39 -6.72
N GLU A 296 -15.17 2.25 -6.80
CA GLU A 296 -15.79 1.78 -8.04
C GLU A 296 -16.92 2.73 -8.48
N ALA A 297 -17.74 3.17 -7.54
CA ALA A 297 -18.80 4.15 -7.83
C ALA A 297 -18.23 5.47 -8.34
N LEU A 298 -17.15 5.97 -7.72
CA LEU A 298 -16.43 7.17 -8.17
C LEU A 298 -15.93 7.02 -9.61
N GLN A 299 -15.26 5.92 -9.93
CA GLN A 299 -14.75 5.67 -11.29
C GLN A 299 -15.87 5.61 -12.33
N ARG A 300 -17.00 4.97 -12.00
CA ARG A 300 -18.18 4.89 -12.87
C ARG A 300 -18.83 6.25 -13.08
N LEU A 301 -18.87 7.11 -12.07
CA LEU A 301 -19.33 8.50 -12.20
C LEU A 301 -18.36 9.34 -13.03
N HIS A 302 -17.05 9.23 -12.77
CA HIS A 302 -16.01 9.94 -13.52
C HIS A 302 -16.04 9.63 -15.02
N ALA A 303 -16.35 8.38 -15.39
CA ALA A 303 -16.44 7.99 -16.80
C ALA A 303 -17.49 8.74 -17.61
N VAL A 304 -18.56 9.24 -16.95
CA VAL A 304 -19.68 9.96 -17.60
C VAL A 304 -19.78 11.42 -17.20
N ALA A 305 -19.01 11.87 -16.19
CA ALA A 305 -19.07 13.23 -15.66
C ALA A 305 -18.69 14.31 -16.68
N GLN A 306 -19.47 15.39 -16.71
CA GLN A 306 -19.24 16.59 -17.50
C GLN A 306 -18.71 17.77 -16.66
N ALA A 307 -18.21 17.50 -15.46
CA ALA A 307 -17.61 18.47 -14.55
C ALA A 307 -16.48 17.83 -13.76
N PRO A 308 -15.49 18.61 -13.29
CA PRO A 308 -14.42 18.08 -12.45
C PRO A 308 -14.96 17.53 -11.13
N ILE A 309 -14.31 16.50 -10.62
CA ILE A 309 -14.70 15.82 -9.37
C ILE A 309 -13.62 16.05 -8.32
N ASN A 310 -14.03 16.47 -7.13
CA ASN A 310 -13.21 16.40 -5.92
C ASN A 310 -13.82 15.41 -4.92
N SER A 311 -13.00 14.96 -3.97
CA SER A 311 -13.43 14.13 -2.85
C SER A 311 -12.61 14.47 -1.60
N ILE A 312 -12.87 13.73 -0.51
CA ILE A 312 -12.17 13.92 0.76
C ILE A 312 -10.92 13.04 0.88
N PHE A 313 -10.85 11.88 0.20
CA PHE A 313 -9.90 10.82 0.53
C PHE A 313 -8.70 10.77 -0.40
N ASN A 314 -7.49 10.71 0.18
CA ASN A 314 -6.23 10.66 -0.56
C ASN A 314 -6.09 9.41 -1.44
N HIS A 315 -6.59 8.25 -1.04
CA HIS A 315 -6.52 7.01 -1.83
C HIS A 315 -7.31 7.10 -3.15
N GLN A 316 -8.27 8.05 -3.24
CA GLN A 316 -9.03 8.29 -4.47
C GLN A 316 -8.27 9.15 -5.50
N LEU A 317 -7.12 9.70 -5.13
CA LEU A 317 -6.27 10.41 -6.08
C LEU A 317 -5.71 9.44 -7.13
N GLY A 318 -5.99 9.72 -8.38
CA GLY A 318 -5.72 8.79 -9.50
C GLY A 318 -6.92 8.00 -9.98
N LEU A 319 -8.06 8.05 -9.26
CA LEU A 319 -9.32 7.40 -9.64
C LEU A 319 -10.31 8.38 -10.34
N GLY A 320 -9.86 9.59 -10.65
CA GLY A 320 -10.66 10.58 -11.40
C GLY A 320 -11.02 11.82 -10.60
N ILE A 321 -10.46 12.03 -9.41
CA ILE A 321 -10.58 13.29 -8.68
C ILE A 321 -9.46 14.25 -9.07
N VAL A 322 -9.78 15.56 -9.08
CA VAL A 322 -8.78 16.61 -9.31
C VAL A 322 -7.78 16.69 -8.17
N GLY A 323 -8.25 16.60 -6.93
CA GLY A 323 -7.43 16.67 -5.73
C GLY A 323 -7.76 17.87 -4.83
N GLY A 324 -6.88 18.15 -3.87
CA GLY A 324 -7.04 19.19 -2.86
C GLY A 324 -6.42 18.78 -1.52
N ARG A 325 -6.90 19.35 -0.41
CA ARG A 325 -6.61 18.89 0.96
C ARG A 325 -7.30 17.55 1.17
N LEU A 326 -6.56 16.46 1.18
CA LEU A 326 -7.15 15.12 1.23
C LEU A 326 -6.89 14.46 2.58
N HIS A 327 -7.90 13.76 3.09
CA HIS A 327 -7.78 12.95 4.30
C HIS A 327 -6.89 11.72 4.04
N GLN A 328 -6.00 11.47 4.98
CA GLN A 328 -4.98 10.43 4.90
C GLN A 328 -5.37 9.24 5.78
N SER A 329 -6.27 8.38 5.32
CA SER A 329 -6.70 7.21 6.09
C SER A 329 -5.56 6.26 6.45
N ASP A 330 -4.58 6.10 5.54
CA ASP A 330 -3.38 5.29 5.78
C ASP A 330 -2.53 5.83 6.93
N LEU A 331 -2.43 7.15 7.06
CA LEU A 331 -1.67 7.78 8.15
C LEU A 331 -2.39 7.59 9.49
N VAL A 332 -3.74 7.67 9.51
CA VAL A 332 -4.52 7.40 10.73
C VAL A 332 -4.30 5.96 11.19
N GLY A 333 -4.33 4.99 10.27
CA GLY A 333 -4.06 3.58 10.58
C GLY A 333 -2.66 3.38 11.18
N LYS A 334 -1.61 3.94 10.56
CA LYS A 334 -0.24 3.84 11.07
C LYS A 334 -0.08 4.44 12.45
N GLU A 335 -0.62 5.63 12.67
CA GLU A 335 -0.56 6.29 13.97
C GLU A 335 -1.33 5.55 15.06
N ALA A 336 -2.46 4.95 14.70
CA ALA A 336 -3.21 4.08 15.61
C ALA A 336 -2.41 2.82 15.97
N ALA A 337 -1.66 2.24 15.01
CA ALA A 337 -0.78 1.10 15.27
C ALA A 337 0.37 1.45 16.22
N GLN A 338 1.00 2.61 16.05
CA GLN A 338 2.06 3.06 16.96
C GLN A 338 1.55 3.23 18.40
N VAL A 339 0.35 3.76 18.57
CA VAL A 339 -0.30 3.84 19.88
C VAL A 339 -0.64 2.43 20.40
N ALA A 340 -1.14 1.54 19.54
CA ALA A 340 -1.46 0.16 19.89
C ALA A 340 -0.25 -0.61 20.41
N ILE A 341 0.89 -0.50 19.74
CA ILE A 341 2.16 -1.13 20.14
C ILE A 341 2.54 -0.73 21.57
N ARG A 342 2.48 0.55 21.90
CA ARG A 342 2.80 1.05 23.22
C ARG A 342 1.83 0.56 24.28
N ILE A 343 0.53 0.51 23.98
CA ILE A 343 -0.49 -0.05 24.88
C ILE A 343 -0.24 -1.55 25.11
N LEU A 344 0.06 -2.33 24.07
CA LEU A 344 0.36 -3.75 24.16
C LEU A 344 1.65 -4.05 24.94
N HIS A 345 2.60 -3.10 24.97
CA HIS A 345 3.77 -3.15 25.85
C HIS A 345 3.51 -2.68 27.28
N GLY A 346 2.26 -2.35 27.63
CA GLY A 346 1.83 -2.08 29.02
C GLY A 346 1.62 -0.61 29.37
N GLU A 347 1.70 0.32 28.43
CA GLU A 347 1.31 1.70 28.70
C GLU A 347 -0.22 1.81 28.77
N PRO A 348 -0.80 2.47 29.76
CA PRO A 348 -2.26 2.60 29.85
C PRO A 348 -2.80 3.49 28.72
N ALA A 349 -3.93 3.10 28.10
CA ALA A 349 -4.53 3.87 27.01
C ALA A 349 -4.88 5.32 27.42
N SER A 350 -5.23 5.53 28.69
CA SER A 350 -5.53 6.85 29.24
C SER A 350 -4.29 7.80 29.33
N SER A 351 -3.07 7.28 29.19
CA SER A 351 -1.85 8.12 29.15
C SER A 351 -1.66 8.83 27.79
N PHE A 352 -2.41 8.37 26.76
CA PHE A 352 -2.34 8.97 25.43
C PHE A 352 -3.44 10.03 25.28
N PRO A 353 -3.09 11.30 25.16
CA PRO A 353 -4.07 12.31 24.82
C PRO A 353 -4.63 12.01 23.43
N PRO A 354 -5.90 12.38 23.16
CA PRO A 354 -6.47 12.27 21.82
C PRO A 354 -5.57 12.86 20.75
N LYS A 355 -5.10 12.03 19.82
CA LYS A 355 -4.17 12.43 18.77
C LYS A 355 -4.96 12.89 17.54
N VAL A 356 -4.76 14.14 17.17
CA VAL A 356 -5.30 14.72 15.94
C VAL A 356 -4.16 14.94 14.96
N ILE A 357 -4.24 14.26 13.82
CA ILE A 357 -3.26 14.37 12.75
C ILE A 357 -3.54 15.64 11.96
N GLU A 358 -2.51 16.43 11.72
CA GLU A 358 -2.62 17.64 10.91
C GLU A 358 -2.82 17.31 9.43
N SER A 359 -3.53 18.20 8.72
CA SER A 359 -3.74 18.07 7.29
C SER A 359 -2.41 18.26 6.54
N LEU A 360 -2.12 17.34 5.62
CA LEU A 360 -0.97 17.46 4.74
C LEU A 360 -1.22 18.52 3.64
N PRO A 361 -0.15 19.03 3.00
CA PRO A 361 -0.29 19.93 1.86
C PRO A 361 -1.18 19.36 0.76
N PRO A 362 -1.94 20.19 0.04
CA PRO A 362 -2.85 19.75 -1.01
C PRO A 362 -2.14 18.94 -2.09
N ARG A 363 -2.82 17.91 -2.61
CA ARG A 363 -2.32 17.02 -3.67
C ARG A 363 -3.27 17.02 -4.85
N TYR A 364 -2.73 17.11 -6.06
CA TYR A 364 -3.51 17.21 -7.29
C TYR A 364 -3.08 16.18 -8.33
N ASP A 365 -4.03 15.66 -9.09
CA ASP A 365 -3.78 14.79 -10.24
C ASP A 365 -3.58 15.65 -11.49
N TRP A 366 -2.37 15.64 -12.05
CA TRP A 366 -2.04 16.40 -13.25
C TRP A 366 -2.93 16.05 -14.44
N ARG A 367 -3.35 14.80 -14.58
CA ARG A 367 -4.21 14.35 -15.68
C ARG A 367 -5.58 15.03 -15.63
N GLU A 368 -6.16 15.15 -14.43
CA GLU A 368 -7.43 15.82 -14.22
C GLU A 368 -7.31 17.34 -14.33
N LEU A 369 -6.20 17.93 -13.86
CA LEU A 369 -5.92 19.36 -14.10
C LEU A 369 -5.91 19.67 -15.61
N GLN A 370 -5.27 18.82 -16.42
CA GLN A 370 -5.23 18.99 -17.88
C GLN A 370 -6.61 18.72 -18.53
N ARG A 371 -7.32 17.67 -18.10
CA ARG A 371 -8.65 17.32 -18.63
C ARG A 371 -9.63 18.47 -18.50
N TRP A 372 -9.61 19.16 -17.37
CA TRP A 372 -10.53 20.24 -17.05
C TRP A 372 -9.95 21.64 -17.29
N ASN A 373 -8.77 21.72 -17.91
CA ASN A 373 -8.06 22.97 -18.19
C ASN A 373 -7.89 23.86 -16.95
N ILE A 374 -7.60 23.25 -15.80
CA ILE A 374 -7.35 23.96 -14.54
C ILE A 374 -5.91 24.47 -14.53
N ASN A 375 -5.75 25.78 -14.32
CA ASN A 375 -4.44 26.43 -14.33
C ASN A 375 -3.66 26.09 -13.05
N GLU A 376 -2.48 25.48 -13.18
CA GLU A 376 -1.60 25.13 -12.07
C GLU A 376 -1.21 26.34 -11.18
N LYS A 377 -1.24 27.56 -11.71
CA LYS A 377 -0.94 28.78 -10.95
C LYS A 377 -2.00 29.13 -9.90
N LEU A 378 -3.19 28.54 -10.02
CA LEU A 378 -4.29 28.73 -9.07
C LEU A 378 -4.23 27.76 -7.89
N LEU A 379 -3.34 26.77 -7.94
CA LEU A 379 -3.21 25.81 -6.85
C LEU A 379 -2.72 26.47 -5.56
N PRO A 380 -3.22 26.05 -4.39
CA PRO A 380 -2.73 26.56 -3.10
C PRO A 380 -1.20 26.41 -2.95
N PRO A 381 -0.53 27.32 -2.23
CA PRO A 381 0.90 27.22 -1.96
C PRO A 381 1.28 25.90 -1.30
N GLY A 382 2.42 25.32 -1.69
CA GLY A 382 2.88 24.04 -1.17
C GLY A 382 2.21 22.80 -1.77
N SER A 383 1.29 22.96 -2.72
CA SER A 383 0.62 21.85 -3.41
C SER A 383 1.59 20.93 -4.12
N THR A 384 1.32 19.61 -4.06
CA THR A 384 2.06 18.58 -4.79
C THR A 384 1.25 18.08 -5.98
N ILE A 385 1.84 18.08 -7.17
CA ILE A 385 1.20 17.56 -8.39
C ILE A 385 1.73 16.17 -8.68
N LEU A 386 0.84 15.17 -8.69
CA LEU A 386 1.14 13.77 -8.97
C LEU A 386 0.72 13.39 -10.40
N TYR A 387 1.13 12.21 -10.86
CA TYR A 387 0.80 11.61 -12.17
C TYR A 387 1.18 12.48 -13.38
N ARG A 388 2.13 13.42 -13.22
CA ARG A 388 2.65 14.21 -14.34
C ARG A 388 3.40 13.29 -15.29
N ARG A 389 3.02 13.31 -16.55
CA ARG A 389 3.75 12.56 -17.58
C ARG A 389 5.14 13.17 -17.75
N PRO A 390 6.21 12.40 -17.67
CA PRO A 390 7.55 12.92 -17.93
C PRO A 390 7.60 13.46 -19.36
N THR A 391 8.18 14.64 -19.55
CA THR A 391 8.37 15.21 -20.90
C THR A 391 9.32 14.32 -21.70
N LEU A 392 9.22 14.34 -23.04
CA LEU A 392 10.15 13.62 -23.93
C LEU A 392 11.61 13.96 -23.59
N TRP A 393 11.87 15.22 -23.19
CA TRP A 393 13.17 15.66 -22.74
C TRP A 393 13.63 14.95 -21.45
N GLN A 394 12.77 14.85 -20.45
CA GLN A 394 13.10 14.18 -19.19
C GLN A 394 13.33 12.67 -19.38
N GLN A 395 12.55 12.05 -20.26
CA GLN A 395 12.60 10.62 -20.52
C GLN A 395 13.79 10.22 -21.39
N HIS A 396 14.18 11.08 -22.39
CA HIS A 396 15.15 10.75 -23.43
C HIS A 396 16.31 11.76 -23.55
N ARG A 397 16.58 12.55 -22.47
CA ARG A 397 17.59 13.62 -22.51
C ARG A 397 18.95 13.18 -23.03
N ALA A 398 19.43 12.01 -22.59
CA ALA A 398 20.72 11.48 -23.02
C ALA A 398 20.72 11.14 -24.53
N LEU A 399 19.65 10.56 -25.03
CA LEU A 399 19.48 10.23 -26.46
C LEU A 399 19.37 11.50 -27.31
N ILE A 400 18.57 12.48 -26.87
CA ILE A 400 18.42 13.76 -27.59
C ILE A 400 19.75 14.50 -27.65
N ILE A 401 20.50 14.58 -26.55
CA ILE A 401 21.82 15.20 -26.52
C ILE A 401 22.80 14.42 -27.44
N GLY A 402 22.77 13.09 -27.41
CA GLY A 402 23.58 12.25 -28.31
C GLY A 402 23.30 12.52 -29.79
N VAL A 403 22.03 12.58 -30.17
CA VAL A 403 21.62 12.91 -31.55
C VAL A 403 22.10 14.31 -31.96
N ILE A 404 21.94 15.32 -31.10
CA ILE A 404 22.39 16.69 -31.37
C ILE A 404 23.92 16.72 -31.56
N MET A 405 24.68 16.00 -30.71
CA MET A 405 26.15 15.93 -30.85
C MET A 405 26.58 15.28 -32.16
N VAL A 406 25.94 14.16 -32.53
CA VAL A 406 26.24 13.46 -33.80
C VAL A 406 25.92 14.36 -34.99
N CYS A 407 24.77 15.01 -35.02
CA CYS A 407 24.39 15.97 -36.07
C CYS A 407 25.38 17.16 -36.15
N GLY A 408 25.79 17.70 -35.00
CA GLY A 408 26.80 18.76 -34.93
C GLY A 408 28.17 18.31 -35.49
N LEU A 409 28.64 17.12 -35.15
CA LEU A 409 29.87 16.56 -35.68
C LEU A 409 29.78 16.33 -37.19
N GLN A 410 28.65 15.80 -37.67
CA GLN A 410 28.41 15.64 -39.12
C GLN A 410 28.43 17.00 -39.87
N ALA A 411 27.77 18.01 -39.30
CA ALA A 411 27.78 19.35 -39.88
C ALA A 411 29.20 19.95 -39.96
N LEU A 412 30.05 19.74 -38.90
CA LEU A 412 31.44 20.17 -38.88
C LEU A 412 32.30 19.43 -39.94
N LEU A 413 32.09 18.12 -40.08
CA LEU A 413 32.76 17.33 -41.10
C LEU A 413 32.40 17.77 -42.53
N ILE A 414 31.10 18.00 -42.78
CA ILE A 414 30.63 18.49 -44.09
C ILE A 414 31.21 19.87 -44.39
N THR A 415 31.17 20.82 -43.46
CA THR A 415 31.76 22.15 -43.64
C THR A 415 33.27 22.11 -43.86
N GLY A 416 33.99 21.24 -43.12
CA GLY A 416 35.40 21.00 -43.28
C GLY A 416 35.75 20.44 -44.69
N LEU A 417 34.98 19.46 -45.17
CA LEU A 417 35.10 18.88 -46.49
C LEU A 417 34.84 19.92 -47.59
N LEU A 418 33.76 20.68 -47.46
CA LEU A 418 33.43 21.77 -48.42
C LEU A 418 34.52 22.84 -48.46
N ALA A 419 35.06 23.24 -47.32
CA ALA A 419 36.20 24.18 -47.23
C ALA A 419 37.48 23.62 -47.88
N SER A 420 37.76 22.33 -47.67
CA SER A 420 38.92 21.68 -48.30
C SER A 420 38.80 21.56 -49.83
N LEU A 421 37.58 21.21 -50.29
CA LEU A 421 37.25 21.19 -51.73
C LEU A 421 37.35 22.59 -52.37
N ALA A 422 36.87 23.62 -51.66
CA ALA A 422 37.00 25.00 -52.13
C ALA A 422 38.47 25.45 -52.22
N LYS A 423 39.34 25.05 -51.24
CA LYS A 423 40.77 25.31 -51.29
C LYS A 423 41.44 24.59 -52.46
N ARG A 424 41.13 23.32 -52.69
CA ARG A 424 41.66 22.56 -53.85
C ARG A 424 41.28 23.18 -55.17
N ARG A 425 39.99 23.55 -55.38
CA ARG A 425 39.53 24.21 -56.58
C ARG A 425 40.17 25.59 -56.80
N ARG A 426 40.49 26.35 -55.75
CA ARG A 426 41.24 27.62 -55.87
C ARG A 426 42.68 27.35 -56.28
N ALA A 427 43.34 26.37 -55.70
CA ALA A 427 44.73 25.98 -56.05
C ALA A 427 44.80 25.45 -57.49
N GLU A 428 43.86 24.65 -57.98
CA GLU A 428 43.79 24.19 -59.38
C GLU A 428 43.61 25.34 -60.36
N ARG A 429 42.71 26.31 -60.03
CA ARG A 429 42.53 27.51 -60.88
C ARG A 429 43.76 28.41 -60.95
N SER A 430 44.51 28.57 -59.84
CA SER A 430 45.76 29.32 -59.81
C SER A 430 46.87 28.64 -60.61
N LEU A 431 46.93 27.28 -60.58
CA LEU A 431 47.86 26.49 -61.39
C LEU A 431 47.55 26.61 -62.88
N THR A 432 46.26 26.50 -63.29
CA THR A 432 45.86 26.66 -64.68
C THR A 432 46.12 28.08 -65.20
N GLN A 433 45.89 29.11 -64.39
CA GLN A 433 46.24 30.50 -64.76
C GLN A 433 47.73 30.69 -64.94
N ALA A 434 48.54 30.18 -64.01
CA ALA A 434 50.03 30.25 -64.11
C ALA A 434 50.55 29.44 -65.33
N GLN A 435 49.93 28.34 -65.70
CA GLN A 435 50.29 27.56 -66.90
C GLN A 435 49.88 28.33 -68.16
N GLU A 436 48.72 28.98 -68.23
CA GLU A 436 48.32 29.81 -69.35
C GLU A 436 49.21 31.04 -69.56
N GLU A 437 49.59 31.71 -68.44
CA GLU A 437 50.55 32.81 -68.45
C GLU A 437 51.92 32.39 -68.99
N THR A 438 52.41 31.25 -68.53
CA THR A 438 53.72 30.68 -69.03
C THR A 438 53.64 30.25 -70.48
N HIS A 439 52.46 29.76 -70.96
CA HIS A 439 52.21 29.42 -72.35
C HIS A 439 52.18 30.67 -73.23
N ARG A 440 51.49 31.71 -72.77
CA ARG A 440 51.44 33.02 -73.46
C ARG A 440 52.82 33.65 -73.54
N HIS A 441 53.65 33.61 -72.50
CA HIS A 441 55.00 34.12 -72.49
C HIS A 441 55.91 33.32 -73.46
N ARG A 442 55.76 32.01 -73.54
CA ARG A 442 56.52 31.17 -74.48
C ARG A 442 56.11 31.48 -75.91
N GLU A 443 54.86 31.64 -76.20
CA GLU A 443 54.38 32.06 -77.55
C GLU A 443 54.85 33.46 -77.94
N GLN A 444 54.95 34.42 -77.03
CA GLN A 444 55.53 35.72 -77.28
C GLN A 444 57.06 35.63 -77.60
N ILE A 445 57.79 34.81 -76.90
CA ILE A 445 59.26 34.61 -77.12
C ILE A 445 59.47 33.90 -78.47
N ASN A 446 58.66 32.99 -78.91
CA ASN A 446 58.78 32.31 -80.21
C ASN A 446 58.34 33.13 -81.40
N ARG A 447 57.79 34.34 -81.24
CA ARG A 447 57.38 35.26 -82.30
C ARG A 447 58.40 36.39 -82.53
N ILE A 448 59.48 36.44 -81.79
CA ILE A 448 60.64 37.29 -81.98
C ILE A 448 61.73 36.49 -82.69
#